data_58d7716381ffffb5994b5f62203fcc8e
#
_entry.id   58d7716381ffffb5994b5f62203fcc8e
#
_cell.length_a   1.000
_cell.length_b   1.000
_cell.length_c   1.000
_cell.angle_alpha   90.00
_cell.angle_beta   90.00
_cell.angle_gamma   90.00
#
_symmetry.space_group_name_H-M   'P 1'
#
loop_
_entity.id
_entity.type
_entity.pdbx_description
1 polymer ?
#
loop_
_entity_poly.entity_id
_entity_poly.type
_entity_poly.pdbx_seq_one_letter_code
_entity_poly.pdbx_strand_id
1 'polypeptide(L)'
;MVRKETSLRWGLIFALAILGLVRPLLSILGAYGSLEGPWGPIFVTILIAAIWVGVVVIGRVPKPALTLAVAGGVYGALAIVLQQTMWSLFLDGPPEAAPPSGPILMISWISIIATNTIWGAFLGLLAAGMRRLLPRRPLRQRTG
;
A
#
# COMPACT_ATOMS: atom_id res chain seq x y z
N MET A 1 10.77 -34.69 -2.10
CA MET A 1 11.13 -33.37 -1.56
C MET A 1 10.10 -32.36 -2.04
N VAL A 2 9.11 -32.05 -1.23
CA VAL A 2 8.09 -31.06 -1.59
C VAL A 2 8.74 -29.68 -1.40
N ARG A 3 9.05 -28.99 -2.51
CA ARG A 3 9.41 -27.58 -2.50
C ARG A 3 8.21 -26.85 -1.88
N LYS A 4 8.35 -26.41 -0.65
CA LYS A 4 7.45 -25.48 -0.02
C LYS A 4 7.59 -24.18 -0.81
N GLU A 5 6.84 -24.07 -1.89
CA GLU A 5 6.71 -22.85 -2.68
C GLU A 5 6.37 -21.74 -1.68
N THR A 6 7.26 -20.77 -1.56
CA THR A 6 7.00 -19.54 -0.79
C THR A 6 5.98 -18.72 -1.58
N SER A 7 4.74 -19.21 -1.60
CA SER A 7 3.63 -18.53 -2.25
C SER A 7 3.41 -17.17 -1.59
N LEU A 8 3.24 -16.17 -2.42
CA LEU A 8 2.79 -14.85 -1.99
C LEU A 8 1.48 -15.02 -1.21
N ARG A 9 1.41 -14.43 -0.03
CA ARG A 9 0.19 -14.45 0.80
C ARG A 9 -0.82 -13.45 0.23
N TRP A 10 -1.57 -13.85 -0.77
CA TRP A 10 -2.54 -12.99 -1.47
C TRP A 10 -3.53 -12.31 -0.52
N GLY A 11 -4.01 -13.05 0.50
CA GLY A 11 -4.90 -12.47 1.52
C GLY A 11 -4.26 -11.28 2.26
N LEU A 12 -2.96 -11.37 2.58
CA LEU A 12 -2.23 -10.27 3.20
C LEU A 12 -2.07 -9.10 2.23
N ILE A 13 -1.76 -9.36 0.96
CA ILE A 13 -1.60 -8.33 -0.08
C ILE A 13 -2.90 -7.53 -0.23
N PHE A 14 -4.04 -8.21 -0.38
CA PHE A 14 -5.32 -7.53 -0.48
C PHE A 14 -5.71 -6.79 0.79
N ALA A 15 -5.46 -7.35 1.98
CA ALA A 15 -5.73 -6.67 3.25
C ALA A 15 -4.94 -5.36 3.37
N LEU A 16 -3.66 -5.38 3.02
CA LEU A 16 -2.82 -4.19 3.03
C LEU A 16 -3.25 -3.17 1.97
N ALA A 17 -3.59 -3.62 0.76
CA ALA A 17 -4.08 -2.75 -0.30
C ALA A 17 -5.40 -2.06 0.09
N ILE A 18 -6.35 -2.80 0.67
CA ILE A 18 -7.62 -2.25 1.16
C ILE A 18 -7.39 -1.24 2.28
N LEU A 19 -6.48 -1.54 3.22
CA LEU A 19 -6.10 -0.58 4.26
C LEU A 19 -5.56 0.73 3.65
N GLY A 20 -4.80 0.63 2.57
CA GLY A 20 -4.30 1.79 1.84
C GLY A 20 -5.41 2.70 1.30
N LEU A 21 -6.57 2.15 0.93
CA LEU A 21 -7.71 2.91 0.40
C LEU A 21 -8.33 3.90 1.40
N VAL A 22 -8.03 3.76 2.68
CA VAL A 22 -8.44 4.76 3.70
C VAL A 22 -7.97 6.16 3.31
N ARG A 23 -6.76 6.29 2.75
CA ARG A 23 -6.21 7.60 2.35
C ARG A 23 -7.03 8.29 1.25
N PRO A 24 -7.25 7.70 0.06
CA PRO A 24 -8.09 8.33 -0.96
C PRO A 24 -9.54 8.51 -0.50
N LEU A 25 -10.07 7.59 0.31
CA LEU A 25 -11.42 7.72 0.85
C LEU A 25 -11.56 8.95 1.74
N LEU A 26 -10.65 9.18 2.69
CA LEU A 26 -10.64 10.38 3.53
C LEU A 26 -10.48 11.66 2.70
N SER A 27 -9.70 11.61 1.62
CA SER A 27 -9.54 12.75 0.70
C SER A 27 -10.85 13.07 -0.01
N ILE A 28 -11.55 12.07 -0.54
CA ILE A 28 -12.81 12.21 -1.26
C ILE A 28 -13.91 12.75 -0.32
N LEU A 29 -13.95 12.25 0.91
CA LEU A 29 -14.93 12.68 1.94
C LEU A 29 -14.60 14.05 2.55
N GLY A 30 -13.53 14.72 2.15
CA GLY A 30 -13.13 16.01 2.71
C GLY A 30 -12.70 15.95 4.18
N ALA A 31 -12.42 14.75 4.70
CA ALA A 31 -12.11 14.53 6.12
C ALA A 31 -10.81 15.19 6.60
N TYR A 32 -10.01 15.72 5.68
CA TYR A 32 -8.82 16.52 6.00
C TYR A 32 -9.12 18.00 6.29
N GLY A 33 -10.36 18.46 6.12
CA GLY A 33 -10.74 19.86 6.27
C GLY A 33 -10.45 20.48 7.64
N SER A 34 -10.30 19.67 8.69
CA SER A 34 -9.91 20.11 10.04
C SER A 34 -8.38 20.18 10.25
N LEU A 35 -7.59 19.61 9.33
CA LEU A 35 -6.14 19.65 9.35
C LEU A 35 -5.68 20.56 8.21
N GLU A 36 -5.50 21.84 8.51
CA GLU A 36 -5.07 22.83 7.54
C GLU A 36 -3.76 22.42 6.84
N GLY A 37 -3.77 22.41 5.51
CA GLY A 37 -2.59 22.16 4.69
C GLY A 37 -2.29 20.69 4.41
N PRO A 38 -1.02 20.36 4.03
CA PRO A 38 -0.64 19.03 3.56
C PRO A 38 -0.44 18.00 4.68
N TRP A 39 -0.54 18.39 5.96
CA TRP A 39 -0.18 17.55 7.10
C TRP A 39 -1.11 16.35 7.30
N GLY A 40 -2.40 16.50 7.05
CA GLY A 40 -3.38 15.41 7.18
C GLY A 40 -3.05 14.23 6.26
N PRO A 41 -2.95 14.43 4.94
CA PRO A 41 -2.56 13.38 4.01
C PRO A 41 -1.18 12.77 4.28
N ILE A 42 -0.21 13.57 4.72
CA ILE A 42 1.14 13.11 5.08
C ILE A 42 1.08 12.18 6.29
N PHE A 43 0.38 12.58 7.36
CA PHE A 43 0.24 11.78 8.58
C PHE A 43 -0.41 10.41 8.29
N VAL A 44 -1.52 10.40 7.55
CA VAL A 44 -2.19 9.15 7.17
C VAL A 44 -1.28 8.26 6.31
N THR A 45 -0.51 8.84 5.39
CA THR A 45 0.46 8.08 4.59
C THR A 45 1.54 7.43 5.44
N ILE A 46 2.10 8.17 6.40
CA ILE A 46 3.10 7.65 7.34
C ILE A 46 2.51 6.53 8.20
N LEU A 47 1.29 6.71 8.69
CA LEU A 47 0.60 5.70 9.50
C LEU A 47 0.38 4.40 8.71
N ILE A 48 -0.13 4.50 7.48
CA ILE A 48 -0.32 3.34 6.60
C ILE A 48 1.02 2.65 6.32
N ALA A 49 2.07 3.42 6.00
CA ALA A 49 3.40 2.89 5.77
C ALA A 49 3.96 2.16 7.00
N ALA A 50 3.79 2.72 8.19
CA ALA A 50 4.21 2.10 9.45
C ALA A 50 3.47 0.78 9.71
N ILE A 51 2.15 0.74 9.46
CA ILE A 51 1.35 -0.49 9.59
C ILE A 51 1.83 -1.53 8.56
N TRP A 52 2.05 -1.17 7.30
CA TRP A 52 2.53 -2.08 6.27
C TRP A 52 3.87 -2.70 6.64
N VAL A 53 4.83 -1.89 7.04
CA VAL A 53 6.15 -2.34 7.50
C VAL A 53 6.02 -3.21 8.74
N GLY A 54 5.25 -2.77 9.75
CA GLY A 54 5.04 -3.48 11.00
C GLY A 54 4.46 -4.88 10.79
N VAL A 55 3.38 -4.99 10.00
CA VAL A 55 2.73 -6.27 9.69
C VAL A 55 3.71 -7.24 8.99
N VAL A 56 4.49 -6.75 8.04
CA VAL A 56 5.45 -7.58 7.30
C VAL A 56 6.65 -8.00 8.16
N VAL A 57 7.11 -7.12 9.05
CA VAL A 57 8.21 -7.41 9.99
C VAL A 57 7.76 -8.42 11.04
N ILE A 58 6.63 -8.15 11.73
CA ILE A 58 6.08 -9.02 12.79
C ILE A 58 5.64 -10.37 12.22
N GLY A 59 4.96 -10.35 11.07
CA GLY A 59 4.49 -11.55 10.36
C GLY A 59 5.61 -12.37 9.70
N ARG A 60 6.86 -11.90 9.76
CA ARG A 60 8.04 -12.55 9.17
C ARG A 60 7.82 -13.00 7.72
N VAL A 61 7.21 -12.14 6.92
CA VAL A 61 6.88 -12.45 5.53
C VAL A 61 8.16 -12.78 4.73
N PRO A 62 8.22 -13.92 3.99
CA PRO A 62 9.46 -14.40 3.37
C PRO A 62 10.11 -13.45 2.37
N LYS A 63 9.28 -12.75 1.58
CA LYS A 63 9.71 -11.82 0.51
C LYS A 63 9.10 -10.44 0.74
N PRO A 64 9.56 -9.67 1.75
CA PRO A 64 8.92 -8.42 2.15
C PRO A 64 8.85 -7.39 1.02
N ALA A 65 9.94 -7.19 0.28
CA ALA A 65 9.98 -6.22 -0.82
C ALA A 65 8.98 -6.56 -1.93
N LEU A 66 8.92 -7.83 -2.35
CA LEU A 66 7.99 -8.26 -3.38
C LEU A 66 6.53 -8.19 -2.90
N THR A 67 6.27 -8.59 -1.65
CA THR A 67 4.92 -8.57 -1.07
C THR A 67 4.37 -7.14 -1.01
N LEU A 68 5.17 -6.18 -0.51
CA LEU A 68 4.74 -4.79 -0.42
C LEU A 68 4.75 -4.10 -1.79
N ALA A 69 5.62 -4.47 -2.73
CA ALA A 69 5.55 -3.98 -4.11
C ALA A 69 4.22 -4.36 -4.77
N VAL A 70 3.83 -5.64 -4.68
CA VAL A 70 2.56 -6.12 -5.22
C VAL A 70 1.38 -5.50 -4.49
N ALA A 71 1.43 -5.36 -3.17
CA ALA A 71 0.40 -4.67 -2.40
C ALA A 71 0.24 -3.20 -2.82
N GLY A 72 1.34 -2.50 -3.08
CA GLY A 72 1.34 -1.12 -3.60
C GLY A 72 0.73 -1.03 -5.00
N GLY A 73 1.07 -1.95 -5.89
CA GLY A 73 0.47 -2.02 -7.24
C GLY A 73 -1.04 -2.29 -7.20
N VAL A 74 -1.47 -3.26 -6.40
CA VAL A 74 -2.90 -3.57 -6.18
C VAL A 74 -3.63 -2.37 -5.56
N TYR A 75 -3.04 -1.73 -4.56
CA TYR A 75 -3.56 -0.50 -3.97
C TYR A 75 -3.73 0.60 -5.04
N GLY A 76 -2.71 0.84 -5.86
CA GLY A 76 -2.77 1.85 -6.93
C GLY A 76 -3.92 1.59 -7.91
N ALA A 77 -4.10 0.33 -8.33
CA ALA A 77 -5.21 -0.07 -9.20
C ALA A 77 -6.58 0.13 -8.53
N LEU A 78 -6.72 -0.31 -7.28
CA LEU A 78 -7.96 -0.14 -6.51
C LEU A 78 -8.27 1.34 -6.24
N ALA A 79 -7.27 2.17 -5.99
CA ALA A 79 -7.44 3.60 -5.79
C ALA A 79 -7.98 4.28 -7.06
N ILE A 80 -7.51 3.89 -8.25
CA ILE A 80 -8.05 4.38 -9.52
C ILE A 80 -9.51 4.00 -9.67
N VAL A 81 -9.85 2.72 -9.44
CA VAL A 81 -11.24 2.23 -9.52
C VAL A 81 -12.13 2.98 -8.53
N LEU A 82 -11.70 3.12 -7.28
CA LEU A 82 -12.44 3.86 -6.26
C LEU A 82 -12.69 5.31 -6.70
N GLN A 83 -11.67 6.00 -7.18
CA GLN A 83 -11.75 7.40 -7.58
C GLN A 83 -12.69 7.59 -8.77
N GLN A 84 -12.58 6.74 -9.80
CA GLN A 84 -13.46 6.79 -10.97
C GLN A 84 -14.92 6.50 -10.58
N THR A 85 -15.15 5.52 -9.70
CA THR A 85 -16.49 5.18 -9.22
C THR A 85 -17.09 6.34 -8.42
N MET A 86 -16.32 6.98 -7.54
CA MET A 86 -16.80 8.10 -6.75
C MET A 86 -17.14 9.31 -7.63
N TRP A 87 -16.32 9.62 -8.63
CA TRP A 87 -16.63 10.72 -9.56
C TRP A 87 -17.87 10.44 -10.40
N SER A 88 -18.09 9.22 -10.83
CA SER A 88 -19.24 8.87 -11.65
C SER A 88 -20.57 8.78 -10.91
N LEU A 89 -20.53 8.43 -9.61
CA LEU A 89 -21.75 8.14 -8.84
C LEU A 89 -22.13 9.24 -7.83
N PHE A 90 -21.16 9.96 -7.28
CA PHE A 90 -21.37 10.83 -6.12
C PHE A 90 -20.87 12.25 -6.31
N LEU A 91 -20.09 12.51 -7.33
CA LEU A 91 -19.59 13.83 -7.68
C LEU A 91 -19.99 14.12 -9.13
N ASP A 92 -20.27 15.39 -9.46
CA ASP A 92 -20.72 15.79 -10.80
C ASP A 92 -19.64 15.67 -11.89
N GLY A 93 -18.79 14.66 -11.78
CA GLY A 93 -17.69 14.35 -12.69
C GLY A 93 -16.30 14.52 -12.08
N PRO A 94 -15.26 14.31 -12.87
CA PRO A 94 -13.88 14.48 -12.42
C PRO A 94 -13.58 15.95 -12.12
N PRO A 95 -12.68 16.27 -11.15
CA PRO A 95 -12.27 17.63 -10.89
C PRO A 95 -11.63 18.27 -12.14
N GLU A 96 -11.67 19.59 -12.25
CA GLU A 96 -11.10 20.34 -13.38
C GLU A 96 -9.61 20.02 -13.64
N ALA A 97 -8.87 19.66 -12.59
CA ALA A 97 -7.47 19.24 -12.68
C ALA A 97 -7.29 17.78 -13.09
N ALA A 98 -8.37 17.01 -13.36
CA ALA A 98 -8.25 15.64 -13.82
C ALA A 98 -7.64 15.59 -15.22
N PRO A 99 -6.78 14.58 -15.51
CA PRO A 99 -6.24 14.42 -16.84
C PRO A 99 -7.34 14.26 -17.89
N PRO A 100 -7.18 14.86 -19.06
CA PRO A 100 -8.13 14.67 -20.16
C PRO A 100 -8.22 13.19 -20.55
N SER A 101 -9.33 12.83 -21.20
CA SER A 101 -9.55 11.45 -21.69
C SER A 101 -8.48 11.02 -22.72
N GLY A 102 -8.38 9.73 -22.96
CA GLY A 102 -7.49 9.17 -23.96
C GLY A 102 -6.09 8.79 -23.46
N PRO A 103 -5.05 8.88 -24.28
CA PRO A 103 -3.72 8.38 -23.95
C PRO A 103 -3.11 8.99 -22.67
N ILE A 104 -3.38 10.27 -22.39
CA ILE A 104 -2.86 10.96 -21.22
C ILE A 104 -3.44 10.36 -19.92
N LEU A 105 -4.72 10.01 -19.94
CA LEU A 105 -5.37 9.34 -18.81
C LEU A 105 -4.75 7.97 -18.54
N MET A 106 -4.47 7.20 -19.60
CA MET A 106 -3.81 5.88 -19.46
C MET A 106 -2.40 6.02 -18.88
N ILE A 107 -1.63 6.99 -19.34
CA ILE A 107 -0.29 7.29 -18.81
C ILE A 107 -0.39 7.66 -17.32
N SER A 108 -1.38 8.45 -16.92
CA SER A 108 -1.61 8.81 -15.53
C SER A 108 -1.90 7.58 -14.65
N TRP A 109 -2.74 6.66 -15.10
CA TRP A 109 -3.05 5.42 -14.38
C TRP A 109 -1.82 4.54 -14.22
N ILE A 110 -1.05 4.34 -15.30
CA ILE A 110 0.20 3.58 -15.26
C ILE A 110 1.18 4.21 -14.27
N SER A 111 1.29 5.53 -14.29
CA SER A 111 2.14 6.29 -13.36
C SER A 111 1.73 6.09 -11.90
N ILE A 112 0.43 6.13 -11.61
CA ILE A 112 -0.10 5.89 -10.27
C ILE A 112 0.26 4.48 -9.79
N ILE A 113 0.01 3.46 -10.62
CA ILE A 113 0.31 2.07 -10.27
C ILE A 113 1.82 1.88 -10.08
N ALA A 114 2.63 2.38 -11.01
CA ALA A 114 4.09 2.27 -10.95
C ALA A 114 4.67 2.94 -9.70
N THR A 115 4.25 4.17 -9.41
CA THR A 115 4.71 4.92 -8.23
C THR A 115 4.36 4.18 -6.94
N ASN A 116 3.14 3.66 -6.80
CA ASN A 116 2.72 2.92 -5.62
C ASN A 116 3.44 1.56 -5.51
N THR A 117 3.74 0.90 -6.63
CA THR A 117 4.55 -0.32 -6.65
C THR A 117 5.98 -0.06 -6.17
N ILE A 118 6.61 1.01 -6.66
CA ILE A 118 7.97 1.43 -6.25
C ILE A 118 7.98 1.81 -4.77
N TRP A 119 6.98 2.57 -4.31
CA TRP A 119 6.83 2.94 -2.91
C TRP A 119 6.67 1.70 -2.02
N GLY A 120 5.83 0.76 -2.40
CA GLY A 120 5.68 -0.52 -1.71
C GLY A 120 6.97 -1.33 -1.66
N ALA A 121 7.71 -1.39 -2.78
CA ALA A 121 9.03 -2.04 -2.82
C ALA A 121 10.02 -1.40 -1.84
N PHE A 122 10.07 -0.07 -1.79
CA PHE A 122 10.90 0.68 -0.87
C PHE A 122 10.57 0.36 0.60
N LEU A 123 9.30 0.39 0.98
CA LEU A 123 8.85 0.01 2.32
C LEU A 123 9.20 -1.45 2.64
N GLY A 124 9.10 -2.33 1.66
CA GLY A 124 9.47 -3.73 1.80
C GLY A 124 10.97 -3.95 2.01
N LEU A 125 11.81 -3.14 1.37
CA LEU A 125 13.26 -3.13 1.61
C LEU A 125 13.59 -2.62 3.01
N LEU A 126 12.92 -1.56 3.49
CA LEU A 126 13.03 -1.09 4.87
C LEU A 126 12.65 -2.20 5.86
N ALA A 127 11.53 -2.89 5.63
CA ALA A 127 11.09 -4.01 6.45
C ALA A 127 12.13 -5.15 6.48
N ALA A 128 12.75 -5.44 5.32
CA ALA A 128 13.81 -6.44 5.24
C ALA A 128 15.06 -6.04 6.03
N GLY A 129 15.46 -4.76 5.96
CA GLY A 129 16.56 -4.19 6.75
C GLY A 129 16.29 -4.27 8.25
N MET A 130 15.12 -3.81 8.69
CA MET A 130 14.72 -3.87 10.11
C MET A 130 14.76 -5.30 10.66
N ARG A 131 14.33 -6.30 9.88
CA ARG A 131 14.36 -7.70 10.29
C ARG A 131 15.79 -8.24 10.51
N ARG A 132 16.78 -7.70 9.83
CA ARG A 132 18.19 -8.09 10.03
C ARG A 132 18.75 -7.55 11.35
N LEU A 133 18.21 -6.42 11.81
CA LEU A 133 18.61 -5.77 13.05
C LEU A 133 17.92 -6.38 14.29
N LEU A 134 16.79 -7.05 14.11
CA LEU A 134 16.09 -7.70 15.20
C LEU A 134 16.81 -8.99 15.63
N PRO A 135 17.15 -9.16 16.92
CA PRO A 135 17.83 -10.34 17.41
C PRO A 135 17.00 -11.60 17.10
N ARG A 136 17.65 -12.63 16.56
CA ARG A 136 17.05 -13.94 16.43
C ARG A 136 16.80 -14.47 17.82
N ARG A 137 15.53 -14.70 18.21
CA ARG A 137 15.23 -15.40 19.46
C ARG A 137 15.97 -16.72 19.44
N PRO A 138 16.86 -17.01 20.44
CA PRO A 138 17.50 -18.30 20.53
C PRO A 138 16.40 -19.36 20.64
N LEU A 139 16.52 -20.41 19.85
CA LEU A 139 15.66 -21.59 19.96
C LEU A 139 15.81 -22.09 21.39
N ARG A 140 14.73 -22.00 22.16
CA ARG A 140 14.65 -22.58 23.50
C ARG A 140 14.90 -24.08 23.32
N GLN A 141 16.13 -24.53 23.63
CA GLN A 141 16.44 -25.98 23.69
C GLN A 141 15.41 -26.54 24.66
N ARG A 142 14.52 -27.37 24.13
CA ARG A 142 13.68 -28.25 24.92
C ARG A 142 14.62 -29.29 25.47
N THR A 143 15.15 -29.05 26.67
CA THR A 143 15.71 -30.12 27.50
C THR A 143 14.53 -30.98 27.90
N GLY A 144 14.38 -32.12 27.23
CA GLY A 144 13.57 -33.25 27.65
C GLY A 144 14.29 -34.08 28.67
#